data_741474202788733ef1bd6ceb0a3d71b3
#
_entry.id   741474202788733ef1bd6ceb0a3d71b3
#
_cell.length_a   1.000
_cell.length_b   1.000
_cell.length_c   1.000
_cell.angle_alpha   90.00
_cell.angle_beta   90.00
_cell.angle_gamma   90.00
#
_symmetry.space_group_name_H-M   'P 1'
#
loop_
_entity.id
_entity.type
_entity.pdbx_description
1 polymer ?
#
loop_
_entity_poly.entity_id
_entity_poly.type
_entity_poly.pdbx_seq_one_letter_code
_entity_poly.pdbx_strand_id
1 'polypeptide(L)'
;MLSKFHYGILFGAMSVSMAVQAQDYLPVLQYHHVSVSSPKSTSVTPEQFTEHMDYLKNAGFQVVDLRSALDDLQAHKALPEKAVAISFDDAYRSIYQAGFPILKERNFPFTVFINTEPVERKSRSFLTWEQMKEMEASGGVFANHTIRHPYMLRKEEGESDDAWLSRMTKEVDTVEALLIKNLGHSPKMLAYPYGESNRTIRTIMEERGVMAFGQQSGVVSADSDFENLPRFPASGAYAKLSTLKTKLDAKPMPLLAEQAGGDFATDKPVSIRLTFKDGKYRLKDLVCYVAGQGKASLDWVSENEVIATASKPFGVGRGRINCTMPDNSARHYYWYSNVWIRSAPEHGYVSEKS
;
A
#
# COMPACT_ATOMS: atom_id res chain seq x y z
N MET A 1 69.40 39.92 17.90
CA MET A 1 68.16 39.32 18.44
C MET A 1 67.11 39.35 17.33
N LEU A 2 66.87 38.23 16.64
CA LEU A 2 65.89 38.09 15.56
C LEU A 2 64.73 37.33 16.08
N SER A 3 63.56 38.00 16.18
CA SER A 3 62.32 37.45 16.59
C SER A 3 61.66 36.70 15.38
N LYS A 4 61.42 35.40 15.51
CA LYS A 4 60.69 34.60 14.53
C LYS A 4 59.21 34.68 14.84
N PHE A 5 58.43 35.33 13.98
CA PHE A 5 56.97 35.25 13.97
C PHE A 5 56.48 33.93 13.30
N HIS A 6 55.80 33.10 14.06
CA HIS A 6 55.10 31.93 13.51
C HIS A 6 53.66 32.31 13.14
N TYR A 7 53.34 32.27 11.86
CA TYR A 7 51.96 32.36 11.38
C TYR A 7 51.33 30.95 11.43
N GLY A 8 50.45 30.75 12.37
CA GLY A 8 49.60 29.57 12.41
C GLY A 8 48.41 29.71 11.43
N ILE A 9 48.37 28.90 10.38
CA ILE A 9 47.21 28.81 9.47
C ILE A 9 46.15 27.92 10.13
N LEU A 10 45.05 28.52 10.59
CA LEU A 10 43.87 27.77 11.00
C LEU A 10 43.11 27.27 9.74
N PHE A 11 43.14 25.98 9.47
CA PHE A 11 42.24 25.32 8.52
C PHE A 11 40.86 25.15 9.19
N GLY A 12 39.93 26.03 8.87
CA GLY A 12 38.55 25.86 9.22
C GLY A 12 37.93 24.74 8.34
N ALA A 13 37.66 23.59 8.93
CA ALA A 13 36.86 22.54 8.27
C ALA A 13 35.39 23.03 8.09
N MET A 14 35.06 23.47 6.90
CA MET A 14 33.67 23.73 6.50
C MET A 14 32.95 22.39 6.39
N SER A 15 32.19 22.00 7.43
CA SER A 15 31.21 20.91 7.35
C SER A 15 30.07 21.35 6.43
N VAL A 16 30.08 20.87 5.20
CA VAL A 16 28.94 20.98 4.31
C VAL A 16 27.89 20.03 4.85
N SER A 17 26.93 20.52 5.65
CA SER A 17 25.70 19.83 5.94
C SER A 17 24.93 19.68 4.62
N MET A 18 25.03 18.51 3.99
CA MET A 18 24.06 18.14 2.95
C MET A 18 22.69 18.14 3.62
N ALA A 19 21.85 19.11 3.27
CA ALA A 19 20.43 19.06 3.62
C ALA A 19 19.87 17.77 3.01
N VAL A 20 19.60 16.78 3.85
CA VAL A 20 18.87 15.59 3.45
C VAL A 20 17.48 16.08 3.04
N GLN A 21 17.16 15.98 1.77
CA GLN A 21 15.85 16.37 1.25
C GLN A 21 14.85 15.37 1.82
N ALA A 22 13.95 15.86 2.65
CA ALA A 22 12.97 15.04 3.36
C ALA A 22 11.75 14.77 2.46
N GLN A 23 11.16 13.59 2.58
CA GLN A 23 9.95 13.16 1.87
C GLN A 23 8.80 13.01 2.87
N ASP A 24 7.61 13.50 2.55
CA ASP A 24 6.41 13.46 3.39
C ASP A 24 5.36 12.44 2.88
N TYR A 25 5.80 11.47 2.09
CA TYR A 25 4.96 10.43 1.52
C TYR A 25 5.74 9.12 1.34
N LEU A 26 5.03 7.99 1.13
CA LEU A 26 5.62 6.66 1.00
C LEU A 26 4.93 5.85 -0.11
N PRO A 27 5.59 5.57 -1.23
CA PRO A 27 5.19 4.49 -2.12
C PRO A 27 5.38 3.13 -1.42
N VAL A 28 4.33 2.31 -1.39
CA VAL A 28 4.37 0.94 -0.85
C VAL A 28 4.17 -0.04 -2.00
N LEU A 29 5.17 -0.89 -2.25
CA LEU A 29 5.11 -1.91 -3.31
C LEU A 29 4.41 -3.17 -2.79
N GLN A 30 3.49 -3.72 -3.58
CA GLN A 30 2.76 -4.94 -3.28
C GLN A 30 3.17 -6.07 -4.20
N TYR A 31 3.65 -7.17 -3.62
CA TYR A 31 3.97 -8.43 -4.26
C TYR A 31 3.15 -9.57 -3.64
N HIS A 32 3.18 -10.77 -4.25
CA HIS A 32 2.65 -12.01 -3.68
C HIS A 32 3.66 -13.14 -3.87
N HIS A 33 3.85 -13.61 -5.11
CA HIS A 33 4.82 -14.66 -5.42
C HIS A 33 6.10 -14.09 -6.06
N VAL A 34 7.26 -14.64 -5.66
CA VAL A 34 8.50 -14.54 -6.45
C VAL A 34 8.75 -15.90 -7.05
N SER A 35 8.22 -16.15 -8.28
CA SER A 35 8.15 -17.49 -8.85
C SER A 35 7.88 -17.46 -10.35
N VAL A 36 8.39 -18.45 -11.07
CA VAL A 36 8.07 -18.70 -12.49
C VAL A 36 6.93 -19.71 -12.68
N SER A 37 6.57 -20.46 -11.64
CA SER A 37 5.58 -21.56 -11.68
C SER A 37 4.25 -21.24 -11.04
N SER A 38 4.12 -20.09 -10.36
CA SER A 38 2.88 -19.61 -9.72
C SER A 38 1.99 -18.83 -10.71
N PRO A 39 0.73 -18.53 -10.38
CA PRO A 39 -0.17 -17.80 -11.28
C PRO A 39 0.43 -16.48 -11.75
N LYS A 40 0.50 -16.26 -13.05
CA LYS A 40 1.15 -15.08 -13.66
C LYS A 40 0.57 -13.74 -13.17
N SER A 41 -0.72 -13.69 -12.83
CA SER A 41 -1.40 -12.47 -12.37
C SER A 41 -0.86 -11.91 -11.05
N THR A 42 -0.35 -12.80 -10.18
CA THR A 42 0.15 -12.47 -8.84
C THR A 42 1.65 -12.69 -8.68
N SER A 43 2.35 -13.10 -9.74
CA SER A 43 3.77 -13.43 -9.69
C SER A 43 4.64 -12.37 -10.34
N VAL A 44 5.84 -12.24 -9.79
CA VAL A 44 7.03 -11.66 -10.40
C VAL A 44 8.08 -12.78 -10.50
N THR A 45 8.84 -12.87 -11.60
CA THR A 45 9.91 -13.86 -11.65
C THR A 45 11.08 -13.45 -10.76
N PRO A 46 11.94 -14.38 -10.30
CA PRO A 46 13.14 -14.03 -9.55
C PRO A 46 14.02 -13.01 -10.26
N GLU A 47 14.15 -13.11 -11.58
CA GLU A 47 14.93 -12.17 -12.40
C GLU A 47 14.30 -10.78 -12.41
N GLN A 48 12.99 -10.67 -12.61
CA GLN A 48 12.26 -9.40 -12.55
C GLN A 48 12.34 -8.79 -11.13
N PHE A 49 12.20 -9.61 -10.10
CA PHE A 49 12.31 -9.14 -8.72
C PHE A 49 13.72 -8.62 -8.41
N THR A 50 14.76 -9.33 -8.88
CA THR A 50 16.16 -8.87 -8.81
C THR A 50 16.33 -7.52 -9.51
N GLU A 51 15.82 -7.40 -10.76
CA GLU A 51 15.85 -6.14 -11.51
C GLU A 51 15.19 -4.98 -10.76
N HIS A 52 14.05 -5.24 -10.08
CA HIS A 52 13.38 -4.25 -9.25
C HIS A 52 14.25 -3.81 -8.06
N MET A 53 14.83 -4.77 -7.32
CA MET A 53 15.66 -4.48 -6.15
C MET A 53 16.97 -3.79 -6.53
N ASP A 54 17.58 -4.19 -7.64
CA ASP A 54 18.77 -3.53 -8.17
C ASP A 54 18.49 -2.10 -8.61
N TYR A 55 17.32 -1.87 -9.21
CA TYR A 55 16.91 -0.52 -9.55
C TYR A 55 16.74 0.35 -8.30
N LEU A 56 16.06 -0.14 -7.26
CA LEU A 56 15.92 0.59 -6.00
C LEU A 56 17.29 0.99 -5.43
N LYS A 57 18.23 0.02 -5.35
CA LYS A 57 19.58 0.25 -4.86
C LYS A 57 20.35 1.27 -5.70
N ASN A 58 20.38 1.07 -7.03
CA ASN A 58 21.19 1.87 -7.94
C ASN A 58 20.65 3.28 -8.17
N ALA A 59 19.33 3.47 -8.07
CA ALA A 59 18.67 4.77 -8.15
C ALA A 59 18.65 5.54 -6.81
N GLY A 60 19.21 4.95 -5.74
CA GLY A 60 19.36 5.59 -4.44
C GLY A 60 18.10 5.63 -3.60
N PHE A 61 17.14 4.72 -3.86
CA PHE A 61 15.97 4.58 -2.99
C PHE A 61 16.39 4.03 -1.62
N GLN A 62 15.76 4.59 -0.58
CA GLN A 62 15.88 4.11 0.79
C GLN A 62 14.71 3.16 1.07
N VAL A 63 14.98 1.86 1.09
CA VAL A 63 13.97 0.87 1.49
C VAL A 63 13.84 0.93 3.00
N VAL A 64 12.65 1.30 3.48
CA VAL A 64 12.38 1.56 4.91
C VAL A 64 11.48 0.48 5.52
N ASP A 65 11.57 0.31 6.85
CA ASP A 65 10.59 -0.47 7.59
C ASP A 65 9.21 0.17 7.46
N LEU A 66 8.22 -0.62 7.03
CA LEU A 66 6.89 -0.11 6.72
C LEU A 66 6.20 0.47 7.95
N ARG A 67 6.24 -0.24 9.10
CA ARG A 67 5.55 0.21 10.31
C ARG A 67 6.16 1.51 10.84
N SER A 68 7.48 1.57 10.94
CA SER A 68 8.17 2.78 11.42
C SER A 68 7.91 3.97 10.51
N ALA A 69 7.90 3.77 9.18
CA ALA A 69 7.61 4.85 8.23
C ALA A 69 6.16 5.35 8.33
N LEU A 70 5.19 4.46 8.60
CA LEU A 70 3.80 4.85 8.83
C LEU A 70 3.63 5.64 10.14
N ASP A 71 4.29 5.21 11.22
CA ASP A 71 4.29 5.93 12.50
C ASP A 71 4.87 7.34 12.34
N ASP A 72 5.94 7.48 11.57
CA ASP A 72 6.55 8.80 11.28
C ASP A 72 5.59 9.67 10.45
N LEU A 73 4.97 9.14 9.39
CA LEU A 73 3.99 9.89 8.59
C LEU A 73 2.78 10.31 9.41
N GLN A 74 2.22 9.43 10.25
CA GLN A 74 1.09 9.73 11.13
C GLN A 74 1.45 10.82 12.15
N ALA A 75 2.71 10.85 12.59
CA ALA A 75 3.25 11.90 13.45
C ALA A 75 3.73 13.16 12.70
N HIS A 76 3.43 13.29 11.39
CA HIS A 76 3.89 14.38 10.51
C HIS A 76 5.41 14.57 10.50
N LYS A 77 6.16 13.48 10.68
CA LYS A 77 7.61 13.48 10.55
C LYS A 77 8.02 13.12 9.12
N ALA A 78 9.07 13.74 8.68
CA ALA A 78 9.62 13.47 7.35
C ALA A 78 10.35 12.13 7.28
N LEU A 79 10.20 11.44 6.17
CA LEU A 79 10.94 10.23 5.80
C LEU A 79 12.24 10.59 5.07
N PRO A 80 13.19 9.66 4.94
CA PRO A 80 14.33 9.83 4.06
C PRO A 80 13.92 10.14 2.62
N GLU A 81 14.74 10.87 1.88
CA GLU A 81 14.53 11.07 0.45
C GLU A 81 14.45 9.72 -0.28
N LYS A 82 13.51 9.62 -1.25
CA LYS A 82 13.25 8.39 -1.99
C LYS A 82 12.93 7.18 -1.10
N ALA A 83 12.25 7.41 0.03
CA ALA A 83 11.75 6.33 0.86
C ALA A 83 10.74 5.47 0.07
N VAL A 84 10.84 4.15 0.21
CA VAL A 84 9.93 3.16 -0.37
C VAL A 84 9.81 1.97 0.58
N ALA A 85 8.62 1.37 0.68
CA ALA A 85 8.43 0.13 1.43
C ALA A 85 8.07 -1.04 0.52
N ILE A 86 8.47 -2.25 0.91
CA ILE A 86 8.22 -3.50 0.19
C ILE A 86 7.26 -4.34 1.01
N SER A 87 6.14 -4.76 0.41
CA SER A 87 5.18 -5.66 1.05
C SER A 87 4.84 -6.86 0.17
N PHE A 88 4.53 -7.98 0.83
CA PHE A 88 4.03 -9.22 0.22
C PHE A 88 2.74 -9.61 0.91
N ASP A 89 1.82 -10.23 0.16
CA ASP A 89 0.60 -10.82 0.70
C ASP A 89 0.68 -12.36 0.63
N ASP A 90 -0.17 -13.03 1.43
CA ASP A 90 -0.46 -14.47 1.43
C ASP A 90 0.61 -15.40 2.05
N ALA A 91 1.75 -14.91 2.47
CA ALA A 91 2.81 -15.73 3.09
C ALA A 91 3.29 -16.94 2.27
N TYR A 92 3.32 -16.84 0.93
CA TYR A 92 3.76 -17.94 0.08
C TYR A 92 5.23 -18.33 0.30
N ARG A 93 5.53 -19.63 0.25
CA ARG A 93 6.90 -20.16 0.42
C ARG A 93 7.87 -19.60 -0.65
N SER A 94 7.40 -19.21 -1.83
CA SER A 94 8.23 -18.59 -2.86
C SER A 94 8.90 -17.30 -2.41
N ILE A 95 8.30 -16.59 -1.44
CA ILE A 95 8.90 -15.39 -0.81
C ILE A 95 10.19 -15.80 -0.10
N TYR A 96 10.17 -16.87 0.72
CA TYR A 96 11.34 -17.37 1.41
C TYR A 96 12.39 -17.95 0.46
N GLN A 97 11.95 -18.75 -0.54
CA GLN A 97 12.86 -19.48 -1.43
C GLN A 97 13.59 -18.60 -2.43
N ALA A 98 12.91 -17.57 -2.95
CA ALA A 98 13.45 -16.74 -4.02
C ALA A 98 13.52 -15.24 -3.64
N GLY A 99 12.51 -14.69 -2.99
CA GLY A 99 12.47 -13.28 -2.62
C GLY A 99 13.42 -12.91 -1.49
N PHE A 100 13.42 -13.68 -0.42
CA PHE A 100 14.20 -13.41 0.79
C PHE A 100 15.73 -13.36 0.56
N PRO A 101 16.37 -14.27 -0.18
CA PRO A 101 17.80 -14.16 -0.48
C PRO A 101 18.17 -12.86 -1.18
N ILE A 102 17.33 -12.40 -2.13
CA ILE A 102 17.53 -11.16 -2.90
C ILE A 102 17.43 -9.93 -1.99
N LEU A 103 16.46 -9.91 -1.06
CA LEU A 103 16.27 -8.84 -0.09
C LEU A 103 17.40 -8.81 0.95
N LYS A 104 17.76 -9.99 1.48
CA LYS A 104 18.82 -10.15 2.49
C LYS A 104 20.18 -9.66 1.98
N GLU A 105 20.55 -9.99 0.74
CA GLU A 105 21.79 -9.54 0.10
C GLU A 105 21.90 -8.01 0.04
N ARG A 106 20.75 -7.31 -0.03
CA ARG A 106 20.68 -5.85 -0.12
C ARG A 106 20.39 -5.15 1.21
N ASN A 107 20.21 -5.93 2.29
CA ASN A 107 19.76 -5.47 3.60
C ASN A 107 18.45 -4.65 3.50
N PHE A 108 17.52 -5.06 2.64
CA PHE A 108 16.24 -4.39 2.45
C PHE A 108 15.21 -4.95 3.43
N PRO A 109 14.65 -4.11 4.32
CA PRO A 109 13.50 -4.51 5.14
C PRO A 109 12.28 -4.75 4.27
N PHE A 110 11.37 -5.60 4.72
CA PHE A 110 10.14 -5.95 4.01
C PHE A 110 9.07 -6.44 4.97
N THR A 111 7.81 -6.31 4.58
CA THR A 111 6.66 -6.78 5.34
C THR A 111 5.95 -7.92 4.60
N VAL A 112 5.54 -8.97 5.32
CA VAL A 112 4.71 -10.05 4.77
C VAL A 112 3.39 -10.09 5.55
N PHE A 113 2.28 -9.84 4.88
CA PHE A 113 0.94 -9.99 5.42
C PHE A 113 0.54 -11.47 5.33
N ILE A 114 0.36 -12.14 6.47
CA ILE A 114 0.20 -13.58 6.54
C ILE A 114 -1.24 -14.01 6.83
N ASN A 115 -1.75 -14.94 6.05
CA ASN A 115 -2.95 -15.70 6.36
C ASN A 115 -2.54 -16.98 7.13
N THR A 116 -3.07 -17.14 8.34
CA THR A 116 -2.49 -18.11 9.28
C THR A 116 -3.01 -19.54 9.14
N GLU A 117 -4.18 -19.78 8.56
CA GLU A 117 -4.72 -21.14 8.42
C GLU A 117 -3.77 -22.08 7.65
N PRO A 118 -3.23 -21.73 6.46
CA PRO A 118 -2.31 -22.61 5.76
C PRO A 118 -0.95 -22.76 6.48
N VAL A 119 -0.53 -21.76 7.27
CA VAL A 119 0.67 -21.83 8.11
C VAL A 119 0.46 -22.85 9.24
N GLU A 120 -0.64 -22.75 9.99
CA GLU A 120 -1.00 -23.67 11.08
C GLU A 120 -1.20 -25.11 10.57
N ARG A 121 -1.76 -25.27 9.36
CA ARG A 121 -1.87 -26.59 8.70
C ARG A 121 -0.56 -27.11 8.12
N LYS A 122 0.55 -26.36 8.25
CA LYS A 122 1.88 -26.69 7.70
C LYS A 122 1.86 -26.99 6.20
N SER A 123 1.07 -26.21 5.46
CA SER A 123 0.96 -26.34 4.01
C SER A 123 2.32 -26.08 3.33
N ARG A 124 2.73 -27.00 2.43
CA ARG A 124 4.04 -26.92 1.76
C ARG A 124 4.21 -25.69 0.85
N SER A 125 3.12 -25.03 0.47
CA SER A 125 3.14 -23.84 -0.38
C SER A 125 3.29 -22.54 0.39
N PHE A 126 3.24 -22.58 1.72
CA PHE A 126 3.28 -21.41 2.60
C PHE A 126 4.51 -21.43 3.51
N LEU A 127 4.81 -20.27 4.10
CA LEU A 127 5.87 -20.10 5.10
C LEU A 127 5.57 -20.91 6.37
N THR A 128 6.63 -21.30 7.09
CA THR A 128 6.51 -21.79 8.45
C THR A 128 6.91 -20.71 9.45
N TRP A 129 6.51 -20.86 10.72
CA TRP A 129 6.91 -19.92 11.78
C TRP A 129 8.43 -19.85 11.96
N GLU A 130 9.14 -20.96 11.77
CA GLU A 130 10.61 -21.03 11.84
C GLU A 130 11.26 -20.20 10.71
N GLN A 131 10.71 -20.29 9.48
CA GLN A 131 11.17 -19.47 8.36
C GLN A 131 10.91 -17.99 8.61
N MET A 132 9.75 -17.64 9.18
CA MET A 132 9.42 -16.27 9.55
C MET A 132 10.43 -15.70 10.56
N LYS A 133 10.77 -16.46 11.61
CA LYS A 133 11.81 -16.06 12.59
C LYS A 133 13.18 -15.85 11.96
N GLU A 134 13.57 -16.70 11.01
CA GLU A 134 14.81 -16.52 10.25
C GLU A 134 14.79 -15.23 9.42
N MET A 135 13.64 -14.95 8.77
CA MET A 135 13.46 -13.73 7.97
C MET A 135 13.47 -12.46 8.83
N GLU A 136 12.88 -12.50 10.05
CA GLU A 136 12.91 -11.38 11.01
C GLU A 136 14.35 -11.00 11.41
N ALA A 137 15.24 -11.95 11.57
CA ALA A 137 16.65 -11.69 11.84
C ALA A 137 17.38 -10.92 10.72
N SER A 138 16.73 -10.75 9.58
CA SER A 138 17.25 -10.04 8.40
C SER A 138 16.29 -8.92 7.91
N GLY A 139 15.46 -8.37 8.81
CA GLY A 139 14.59 -7.22 8.52
C GLY A 139 13.21 -7.56 7.95
N GLY A 140 12.78 -8.82 8.00
CA GLY A 140 11.40 -9.22 7.70
C GLY A 140 10.47 -8.83 8.84
N VAL A 141 9.26 -8.36 8.51
CA VAL A 141 8.17 -8.06 9.45
C VAL A 141 6.94 -8.84 9.02
N PHE A 142 6.25 -9.49 9.96
CA PHE A 142 5.06 -10.28 9.67
C PHE A 142 3.83 -9.63 10.27
N ALA A 143 2.81 -9.42 9.43
CA ALA A 143 1.60 -8.69 9.75
C ALA A 143 0.35 -9.49 9.34
N ASN A 144 -0.81 -9.00 9.70
CA ASN A 144 -2.09 -9.69 9.58
C ASN A 144 -2.64 -9.70 8.14
N HIS A 145 -3.07 -10.89 7.67
CA HIS A 145 -3.85 -11.04 6.44
C HIS A 145 -5.07 -11.96 6.65
N THR A 146 -5.65 -11.92 7.85
CA THR A 146 -6.73 -12.76 8.34
C THR A 146 -6.34 -14.25 8.51
N ILE A 147 -7.25 -15.07 9.02
CA ILE A 147 -6.99 -16.52 9.20
C ILE A 147 -7.05 -17.23 7.85
N ARG A 148 -8.18 -17.10 7.12
CA ARG A 148 -8.57 -17.91 5.96
C ARG A 148 -8.55 -17.16 4.64
N HIS A 149 -8.18 -15.88 4.66
CA HIS A 149 -8.25 -14.99 3.50
C HIS A 149 -9.69 -14.88 2.92
N PRO A 150 -10.72 -14.59 3.75
CA PRO A 150 -12.09 -14.52 3.29
C PRO A 150 -12.34 -13.25 2.48
N TYR A 151 -13.41 -13.25 1.69
CA TYR A 151 -14.03 -11.99 1.25
C TYR A 151 -14.68 -11.35 2.47
N MET A 152 -14.06 -10.31 3.03
CA MET A 152 -14.48 -9.72 4.31
C MET A 152 -15.88 -9.10 4.25
N LEU A 153 -16.35 -8.69 3.08
CA LEU A 153 -17.69 -8.12 2.87
C LEU A 153 -18.75 -9.15 2.47
N ARG A 154 -18.47 -10.45 2.61
CA ARG A 154 -19.43 -11.50 2.31
C ARG A 154 -19.84 -12.25 3.56
N LYS A 155 -21.15 -12.42 3.69
CA LYS A 155 -21.77 -13.28 4.71
C LYS A 155 -21.77 -14.74 4.25
N GLU A 156 -21.75 -15.64 5.23
CA GLU A 156 -22.08 -17.04 5.02
C GLU A 156 -23.61 -17.20 4.89
N GLU A 157 -24.08 -18.30 4.34
CA GLU A 157 -25.52 -18.56 4.17
C GLU A 157 -26.25 -18.52 5.52
N GLY A 158 -27.30 -17.69 5.62
CA GLY A 158 -28.09 -17.52 6.84
C GLY A 158 -27.40 -16.69 7.94
N GLU A 159 -26.22 -16.13 7.69
CA GLU A 159 -25.48 -15.35 8.69
C GLU A 159 -26.12 -13.97 8.93
N SER A 160 -26.37 -13.64 10.20
CA SER A 160 -26.82 -12.30 10.60
C SER A 160 -25.66 -11.29 10.52
N ASP A 161 -25.98 -9.97 10.59
CA ASP A 161 -24.95 -8.91 10.62
C ASP A 161 -24.04 -9.06 11.85
N ASP A 162 -24.60 -9.36 13.02
CA ASP A 162 -23.83 -9.55 14.26
C ASP A 162 -22.92 -10.78 14.19
N ALA A 163 -23.40 -11.89 13.59
CA ALA A 163 -22.58 -13.09 13.40
C ALA A 163 -21.43 -12.85 12.42
N TRP A 164 -21.72 -12.16 11.30
CA TRP A 164 -20.72 -11.73 10.34
C TRP A 164 -19.66 -10.82 11.00
N LEU A 165 -20.09 -9.80 11.74
CA LEU A 165 -19.18 -8.89 12.42
C LEU A 165 -18.29 -9.63 13.44
N SER A 166 -18.90 -10.54 14.22
CA SER A 166 -18.16 -11.39 15.16
C SER A 166 -17.14 -12.27 14.46
N ARG A 167 -17.49 -12.85 13.30
CA ARG A 167 -16.60 -13.68 12.49
C ARG A 167 -15.44 -12.83 11.93
N MET A 168 -15.69 -11.63 11.41
CA MET A 168 -14.62 -10.74 10.90
C MET A 168 -13.70 -10.28 12.02
N THR A 169 -14.24 -9.95 13.17
CA THR A 169 -13.47 -9.64 14.38
C THR A 169 -12.54 -10.80 14.75
N LYS A 170 -13.05 -12.04 14.75
CA LYS A 170 -12.25 -13.23 15.03
C LYS A 170 -11.16 -13.49 13.99
N GLU A 171 -11.44 -13.24 12.70
CA GLU A 171 -10.44 -13.34 11.62
C GLU A 171 -9.21 -12.45 11.89
N VAL A 172 -9.43 -11.27 12.50
CA VAL A 172 -8.37 -10.33 12.86
C VAL A 172 -7.68 -10.72 14.17
N ASP A 173 -8.45 -10.84 15.26
CA ASP A 173 -7.91 -11.01 16.62
C ASP A 173 -7.12 -12.33 16.78
N THR A 174 -7.54 -13.39 16.08
CA THR A 174 -6.82 -14.67 16.12
C THR A 174 -5.42 -14.55 15.50
N VAL A 175 -5.29 -13.85 14.39
CA VAL A 175 -3.97 -13.67 13.76
C VAL A 175 -3.07 -12.80 14.61
N GLU A 176 -3.58 -11.74 15.21
CA GLU A 176 -2.84 -10.91 16.18
C GLU A 176 -2.29 -11.75 17.33
N ALA A 177 -3.13 -12.63 17.90
CA ALA A 177 -2.72 -13.52 18.97
C ALA A 177 -1.66 -14.56 18.50
N LEU A 178 -1.79 -15.09 17.28
CA LEU A 178 -0.81 -16.03 16.72
C LEU A 178 0.53 -15.37 16.41
N LEU A 179 0.56 -14.14 15.93
CA LEU A 179 1.78 -13.36 15.73
C LEU A 179 2.50 -13.17 17.07
N ILE A 180 1.79 -12.70 18.11
CA ILE A 180 2.36 -12.53 19.46
C ILE A 180 2.87 -13.87 20.02
N LYS A 181 2.08 -14.94 19.89
CA LYS A 181 2.46 -16.28 20.38
C LYS A 181 3.72 -16.82 19.73
N ASN A 182 3.85 -16.69 18.41
CA ASN A 182 4.92 -17.36 17.66
C ASN A 182 6.15 -16.46 17.42
N LEU A 183 5.96 -15.14 17.27
CA LEU A 183 7.02 -14.17 16.97
C LEU A 183 7.32 -13.22 18.14
N GLY A 184 6.47 -13.21 19.18
CA GLY A 184 6.65 -12.37 20.37
C GLY A 184 6.02 -10.98 20.26
N HIS A 185 5.57 -10.56 19.09
CA HIS A 185 4.98 -9.24 18.85
C HIS A 185 3.99 -9.25 17.68
N SER A 186 3.23 -8.17 17.54
CA SER A 186 2.47 -7.83 16.32
C SER A 186 2.74 -6.40 15.94
N PRO A 187 3.03 -6.10 14.67
CA PRO A 187 3.25 -4.74 14.19
C PRO A 187 1.95 -3.92 14.07
N LYS A 188 0.78 -4.50 14.38
CA LYS A 188 -0.52 -3.83 14.25
C LYS A 188 -0.76 -3.27 12.85
N MET A 189 -0.53 -4.09 11.86
CA MET A 189 -0.83 -3.82 10.46
C MET A 189 -1.63 -4.98 9.86
N LEU A 190 -2.55 -4.66 8.93
CA LEU A 190 -3.36 -5.65 8.22
C LEU A 190 -3.44 -5.28 6.73
N ALA A 191 -3.39 -6.28 5.84
CA ALA A 191 -3.84 -6.12 4.47
C ALA A 191 -5.20 -6.78 4.30
N TYR A 192 -6.18 -6.07 3.73
CA TYR A 192 -7.50 -6.65 3.46
C TYR A 192 -7.41 -7.69 2.36
N PRO A 193 -7.90 -8.93 2.56
CA PRO A 193 -8.07 -9.90 1.50
C PRO A 193 -8.83 -9.29 0.30
N TYR A 194 -8.30 -9.46 -0.89
CA TYR A 194 -8.81 -8.87 -2.14
C TYR A 194 -8.87 -7.33 -2.14
N GLY A 195 -8.42 -6.66 -1.08
CA GLY A 195 -8.52 -5.21 -0.89
C GLY A 195 -9.95 -4.71 -0.69
N GLU A 196 -10.84 -5.55 -0.15
CA GLU A 196 -12.24 -5.21 0.11
C GLU A 196 -12.43 -4.82 1.57
N SER A 197 -12.91 -3.60 1.81
CA SER A 197 -13.32 -3.11 3.12
C SER A 197 -14.50 -2.14 3.00
N ASN A 198 -15.24 -1.97 4.08
CA ASN A 198 -16.23 -0.91 4.26
C ASN A 198 -15.98 -0.21 5.60
N ARG A 199 -16.77 0.81 5.91
CA ARG A 199 -16.62 1.56 7.16
C ARG A 199 -16.69 0.64 8.39
N THR A 200 -17.59 -0.33 8.42
CA THR A 200 -17.74 -1.28 9.54
C THR A 200 -16.46 -2.10 9.76
N ILE A 201 -15.88 -2.64 8.69
CA ILE A 201 -14.61 -3.39 8.78
C ILE A 201 -13.47 -2.46 9.19
N ARG A 202 -13.40 -1.23 8.67
CA ARG A 202 -12.37 -0.26 9.07
C ARG A 202 -12.48 0.13 10.54
N THR A 203 -13.70 0.25 11.08
CA THR A 203 -13.91 0.49 12.52
C THR A 203 -13.30 -0.62 13.40
N ILE A 204 -13.35 -1.89 12.96
CA ILE A 204 -12.67 -2.98 13.68
C ILE A 204 -11.16 -2.71 13.77
N MET A 205 -10.55 -2.17 12.72
CA MET A 205 -9.09 -1.85 12.69
C MET A 205 -8.79 -0.66 13.60
N GLU A 206 -9.58 0.42 13.49
CA GLU A 206 -9.46 1.63 14.28
C GLU A 206 -9.51 1.31 15.79
N GLU A 207 -10.50 0.55 16.24
CA GLU A 207 -10.65 0.12 17.65
C GLU A 207 -9.48 -0.69 18.19
N ARG A 208 -8.69 -1.34 17.30
CA ARG A 208 -7.54 -2.17 17.65
C ARG A 208 -6.19 -1.49 17.43
N GLY A 209 -6.21 -0.25 16.95
CA GLY A 209 -5.00 0.48 16.56
C GLY A 209 -4.22 -0.23 15.45
N VAL A 210 -4.95 -0.85 14.50
CA VAL A 210 -4.38 -1.58 13.36
C VAL A 210 -4.44 -0.70 12.13
N MET A 211 -3.30 -0.36 11.57
CA MET A 211 -3.21 0.30 10.27
C MET A 211 -3.50 -0.71 9.17
N ALA A 212 -4.36 -0.38 8.21
CA ALA A 212 -4.81 -1.37 7.24
C ALA A 212 -4.64 -0.92 5.79
N PHE A 213 -4.38 -1.89 4.92
CA PHE A 213 -4.06 -1.68 3.51
C PHE A 213 -5.12 -2.29 2.61
N GLY A 214 -5.60 -1.47 1.66
CA GLY A 214 -6.35 -1.94 0.51
C GLY A 214 -5.44 -2.44 -0.63
N GLN A 215 -6.04 -2.52 -1.82
CA GLN A 215 -5.33 -2.83 -3.07
C GLN A 215 -5.54 -1.73 -4.14
N GLN A 216 -6.00 -0.55 -3.74
CA GLN A 216 -6.00 0.63 -4.61
C GLN A 216 -4.58 1.16 -4.79
N SER A 217 -4.29 1.63 -6.01
CA SER A 217 -2.99 2.24 -6.30
C SER A 217 -2.93 3.66 -5.74
N GLY A 218 -1.81 4.00 -5.12
CA GLY A 218 -1.60 5.34 -4.58
C GLY A 218 -0.37 5.40 -3.70
N VAL A 219 -0.11 6.59 -3.19
CA VAL A 219 1.02 6.91 -2.32
C VAL A 219 0.46 7.24 -0.94
N VAL A 220 1.04 6.69 0.10
CA VAL A 220 0.68 7.00 1.49
C VAL A 220 1.26 8.36 1.88
N SER A 221 0.48 9.18 2.56
CA SER A 221 0.93 10.45 3.17
C SER A 221 0.29 10.62 4.56
N ALA A 222 0.64 11.68 5.27
CA ALA A 222 0.01 12.00 6.55
C ALA A 222 -1.51 12.25 6.45
N ASP A 223 -2.00 12.65 5.26
CA ASP A 223 -3.43 12.88 4.98
C ASP A 223 -4.19 11.59 4.58
N SER A 224 -3.54 10.42 4.54
CA SER A 224 -4.17 9.15 4.15
C SER A 224 -5.11 8.61 5.23
N ASP A 225 -6.14 7.85 4.82
CA ASP A 225 -6.94 7.00 5.71
C ASP A 225 -6.09 5.80 6.16
N PHE A 226 -5.61 5.79 7.41
CA PHE A 226 -4.73 4.75 7.93
C PHE A 226 -5.42 3.40 8.13
N GLU A 227 -6.72 3.34 8.04
CA GLU A 227 -7.51 2.11 7.97
C GLU A 227 -7.79 1.64 6.54
N ASN A 228 -7.30 2.38 5.50
CA ASN A 228 -7.46 2.00 4.08
C ASN A 228 -6.33 2.51 3.18
N LEU A 229 -5.09 2.24 3.57
CA LEU A 229 -3.88 2.70 2.89
C LEU A 229 -3.72 2.11 1.49
N PRO A 230 -3.28 2.90 0.50
CA PRO A 230 -3.02 2.42 -0.86
C PRO A 230 -1.68 1.69 -0.96
N ARG A 231 -1.56 0.82 -1.98
CA ARG A 231 -0.30 0.17 -2.37
C ARG A 231 -0.19 0.08 -3.89
N PHE A 232 1.01 0.01 -4.41
CA PHE A 232 1.25 -0.20 -5.83
C PHE A 232 1.52 -1.68 -6.15
N PRO A 233 0.67 -2.37 -6.92
CA PRO A 233 0.96 -3.73 -7.36
C PRO A 233 2.20 -3.73 -8.25
N ALA A 234 3.12 -4.67 -7.99
CA ALA A 234 4.39 -4.81 -8.73
C ALA A 234 4.57 -6.22 -9.33
N SER A 235 3.46 -6.96 -9.50
CA SER A 235 3.42 -8.31 -10.06
C SER A 235 2.55 -8.37 -11.32
N GLY A 236 2.62 -9.48 -12.03
CA GLY A 236 1.79 -9.75 -13.20
C GLY A 236 1.98 -8.72 -14.32
N ALA A 237 0.88 -8.10 -14.75
CA ALA A 237 0.90 -7.05 -15.78
C ALA A 237 1.73 -5.81 -15.37
N TYR A 238 1.99 -5.65 -14.09
CA TYR A 238 2.71 -4.52 -13.50
C TYR A 238 4.18 -4.81 -13.17
N ALA A 239 4.67 -6.02 -13.50
CA ALA A 239 6.05 -6.45 -13.20
C ALA A 239 7.13 -5.81 -14.09
N LYS A 240 6.76 -5.02 -15.10
CA LYS A 240 7.75 -4.35 -15.96
C LYS A 240 8.44 -3.22 -15.17
N LEU A 241 9.76 -3.14 -15.23
CA LEU A 241 10.55 -2.10 -14.56
C LEU A 241 10.09 -0.67 -14.94
N SER A 242 9.70 -0.44 -16.20
CA SER A 242 9.15 0.87 -16.63
C SER A 242 7.89 1.27 -15.86
N THR A 243 7.01 0.30 -15.59
CA THR A 243 5.80 0.51 -14.78
C THR A 243 6.14 0.79 -13.31
N LEU A 244 7.13 0.05 -12.77
CA LEU A 244 7.61 0.26 -11.40
C LEU A 244 8.18 1.67 -11.22
N LYS A 245 9.01 2.14 -12.15
CA LYS A 245 9.59 3.49 -12.11
C LYS A 245 8.52 4.58 -12.00
N THR A 246 7.48 4.53 -12.82
CA THR A 246 6.37 5.49 -12.77
C THR A 246 5.68 5.51 -11.40
N LYS A 247 5.56 4.35 -10.74
CA LYS A 247 4.93 4.25 -9.42
C LYS A 247 5.82 4.76 -8.29
N LEU A 248 7.12 4.50 -8.38
CA LEU A 248 8.11 4.99 -7.42
C LEU A 248 8.26 6.52 -7.47
N ASP A 249 8.06 7.11 -8.66
CA ASP A 249 8.09 8.55 -8.88
C ASP A 249 6.71 9.22 -8.62
N ALA A 250 5.70 8.47 -8.15
CA ALA A 250 4.38 9.01 -7.84
C ALA A 250 4.38 9.82 -6.53
N LYS A 251 3.53 10.85 -6.51
CA LYS A 251 3.26 11.73 -5.36
C LYS A 251 1.79 11.63 -4.95
N PRO A 252 1.45 11.87 -3.66
CA PRO A 252 0.05 11.94 -3.26
C PRO A 252 -0.65 13.09 -3.99
N MET A 253 -1.89 12.85 -4.45
CA MET A 253 -2.69 13.90 -5.08
C MET A 253 -2.93 15.04 -4.07
N PRO A 254 -2.70 16.30 -4.42
CA PRO A 254 -2.83 17.42 -3.49
C PRO A 254 -4.30 17.77 -3.24
N LEU A 255 -5.03 16.88 -2.57
CA LEU A 255 -6.44 17.06 -2.27
C LEU A 255 -6.64 17.77 -0.93
N LEU A 256 -7.55 18.76 -0.92
CA LEU A 256 -8.09 19.37 0.28
C LEU A 256 -9.23 18.51 0.85
N ALA A 257 -10.06 17.95 -0.05
CA ALA A 257 -11.17 17.08 0.29
C ALA A 257 -11.51 16.14 -0.87
N GLU A 258 -12.12 15.02 -0.53
CA GLU A 258 -12.70 14.07 -1.47
C GLU A 258 -14.09 13.62 -0.98
N GLN A 259 -15.01 13.38 -1.89
CA GLN A 259 -16.36 12.89 -1.60
C GLN A 259 -16.72 11.81 -2.62
N ALA A 260 -16.66 10.56 -2.19
CA ALA A 260 -16.93 9.39 -3.03
C ALA A 260 -18.36 8.83 -2.90
N GLY A 261 -19.16 9.35 -1.99
CA GLY A 261 -20.53 8.89 -1.77
C GLY A 261 -20.65 7.55 -1.03
N GLY A 262 -19.57 7.10 -0.35
CA GLY A 262 -19.54 5.86 0.43
C GLY A 262 -18.74 4.73 -0.22
N ASP A 263 -18.73 3.55 0.42
CA ASP A 263 -17.94 2.39 0.01
C ASP A 263 -18.65 1.52 -1.06
N PHE A 264 -19.97 1.65 -1.18
CA PHE A 264 -20.77 0.81 -2.06
C PHE A 264 -21.21 1.54 -3.33
N ALA A 265 -21.09 0.85 -4.46
CA ALA A 265 -21.66 1.28 -5.73
C ALA A 265 -23.07 0.73 -5.90
N THR A 266 -23.96 1.56 -6.44
CA THR A 266 -25.34 1.19 -6.78
C THR A 266 -25.45 0.72 -8.24
N ASP A 267 -26.67 0.64 -8.75
CA ASP A 267 -27.01 0.43 -10.17
C ASP A 267 -26.81 1.69 -11.04
N LYS A 268 -26.30 2.78 -10.46
CA LYS A 268 -25.96 4.04 -11.15
C LYS A 268 -24.45 4.16 -11.33
N PRO A 269 -23.99 4.95 -12.33
CA PRO A 269 -22.59 5.31 -12.44
C PRO A 269 -22.10 6.02 -11.17
N VAL A 270 -20.95 5.59 -10.67
CA VAL A 270 -20.32 6.28 -9.53
C VAL A 270 -19.69 7.59 -9.97
N SER A 271 -19.63 8.53 -9.05
CA SER A 271 -18.86 9.77 -9.21
C SER A 271 -18.05 10.06 -7.97
N ILE A 272 -16.94 10.77 -8.14
CA ILE A 272 -16.14 11.29 -7.05
C ILE A 272 -15.88 12.77 -7.26
N ARG A 273 -16.07 13.55 -6.22
CA ARG A 273 -15.75 14.96 -6.16
C ARG A 273 -14.38 15.13 -5.54
N LEU A 274 -13.48 15.81 -6.25
CA LEU A 274 -12.11 16.09 -5.81
C LEU A 274 -11.94 17.60 -5.70
N THR A 275 -11.57 18.08 -4.52
CA THR A 275 -11.23 19.48 -4.25
C THR A 275 -9.72 19.55 -3.99
N PHE A 276 -9.02 20.36 -4.78
CA PHE A 276 -7.56 20.48 -4.71
C PHE A 276 -7.15 21.57 -3.71
N LYS A 277 -6.01 21.35 -3.05
CA LYS A 277 -5.33 22.36 -2.22
C LYS A 277 -4.93 23.55 -3.11
N ASP A 278 -4.85 24.74 -2.50
CA ASP A 278 -4.30 25.91 -3.20
C ASP A 278 -2.86 25.64 -3.62
N GLY A 279 -2.53 26.00 -4.85
CA GLY A 279 -1.20 25.76 -5.38
C GLY A 279 -1.13 25.87 -6.91
N LYS A 280 0.10 25.80 -7.44
CA LYS A 280 0.32 25.78 -8.90
C LYS A 280 0.38 24.34 -9.36
N TYR A 281 -0.75 23.78 -9.77
CA TYR A 281 -0.87 22.42 -10.30
C TYR A 281 -1.32 22.43 -11.76
N ARG A 282 -1.02 21.36 -12.47
CA ARG A 282 -1.45 21.16 -13.87
C ARG A 282 -2.86 20.56 -13.92
N LEU A 283 -3.84 21.18 -13.28
CA LEU A 283 -5.20 20.64 -13.14
C LEU A 283 -5.86 20.32 -14.48
N LYS A 284 -5.55 21.06 -15.56
CA LYS A 284 -6.05 20.79 -16.92
C LYS A 284 -5.55 19.46 -17.51
N ASP A 285 -4.47 18.92 -16.98
CA ASP A 285 -3.88 17.64 -17.39
C ASP A 285 -4.34 16.46 -16.51
N LEU A 286 -5.29 16.72 -15.59
CA LEU A 286 -5.90 15.64 -14.79
C LEU A 286 -6.64 14.67 -15.70
N VAL A 287 -6.38 13.37 -15.48
CA VAL A 287 -7.11 12.29 -16.15
C VAL A 287 -7.52 11.27 -15.10
N CYS A 288 -8.80 10.89 -15.11
CA CYS A 288 -9.32 9.81 -14.28
C CYS A 288 -9.72 8.62 -15.16
N TYR A 289 -9.28 7.41 -14.78
CA TYR A 289 -9.60 6.17 -15.48
C TYR A 289 -10.48 5.28 -14.62
N VAL A 290 -11.57 4.80 -15.21
CA VAL A 290 -12.52 3.88 -14.59
C VAL A 290 -12.17 2.46 -15.00
N ALA A 291 -12.07 1.56 -14.03
CA ALA A 291 -11.75 0.16 -14.28
C ALA A 291 -12.74 -0.47 -15.28
N GLY A 292 -12.21 -1.00 -16.40
CA GLY A 292 -13.00 -1.64 -17.46
C GLY A 292 -13.88 -0.70 -18.29
N GLN A 293 -13.73 0.65 -18.16
CA GLN A 293 -14.58 1.62 -18.88
C GLN A 293 -13.80 2.71 -19.63
N GLY A 294 -12.48 2.84 -19.37
CA GLY A 294 -11.66 3.91 -19.97
C GLY A 294 -11.68 5.20 -19.14
N LYS A 295 -11.67 6.37 -19.80
CA LYS A 295 -11.64 7.66 -19.11
C LYS A 295 -13.01 8.00 -18.51
N ALA A 296 -13.00 8.55 -17.29
CA ALA A 296 -14.15 9.20 -16.67
C ALA A 296 -14.47 10.53 -17.39
N SER A 297 -15.72 10.98 -17.33
CA SER A 297 -16.02 12.38 -17.59
C SER A 297 -15.53 13.25 -16.44
N LEU A 298 -15.05 14.46 -16.76
CA LEU A 298 -14.60 15.43 -15.78
C LEU A 298 -15.43 16.69 -15.91
N ASP A 299 -16.25 16.97 -14.91
CA ASP A 299 -17.09 18.16 -14.83
C ASP A 299 -16.50 19.13 -13.79
N TRP A 300 -15.86 20.20 -14.26
CA TRP A 300 -15.25 21.22 -13.41
C TRP A 300 -16.32 22.12 -12.80
N VAL A 301 -16.43 22.09 -11.47
CA VAL A 301 -17.37 22.90 -10.69
C VAL A 301 -16.78 24.28 -10.39
N SER A 302 -15.45 24.34 -10.21
CA SER A 302 -14.68 25.58 -10.04
C SER A 302 -13.25 25.39 -10.58
N GLU A 303 -12.38 26.35 -10.37
CA GLU A 303 -10.97 26.29 -10.79
C GLU A 303 -10.18 25.17 -10.08
N ASN A 304 -10.60 24.79 -8.85
CA ASN A 304 -9.93 23.78 -8.02
C ASN A 304 -10.84 22.63 -7.61
N GLU A 305 -12.01 22.46 -8.23
CA GLU A 305 -12.96 21.40 -7.89
C GLU A 305 -13.52 20.72 -9.13
N VAL A 306 -13.45 19.39 -9.16
CA VAL A 306 -13.90 18.56 -10.29
C VAL A 306 -14.72 17.37 -9.80
N ILE A 307 -15.72 16.98 -10.57
CA ILE A 307 -16.46 15.71 -10.41
C ILE A 307 -16.02 14.77 -11.52
N ALA A 308 -15.43 13.63 -11.16
CA ALA A 308 -15.11 12.55 -12.09
C ALA A 308 -16.20 11.49 -12.05
N THR A 309 -16.84 11.21 -13.19
CA THR A 309 -17.99 10.30 -13.28
C THR A 309 -17.71 9.14 -14.22
N ALA A 310 -18.03 7.92 -13.78
CA ALA A 310 -17.97 6.70 -14.59
C ALA A 310 -19.02 6.76 -15.72
N SER A 311 -18.74 6.11 -16.86
CA SER A 311 -19.67 6.09 -18.00
C SER A 311 -20.86 5.16 -17.79
N LYS A 312 -20.73 4.14 -16.93
CA LYS A 312 -21.76 3.16 -16.58
C LYS A 312 -21.55 2.62 -15.18
N PRO A 313 -22.56 1.96 -14.57
CA PRO A 313 -22.40 1.29 -13.28
C PRO A 313 -21.27 0.26 -13.31
N PHE A 314 -20.65 -0.01 -12.15
CA PHE A 314 -19.73 -1.13 -12.01
C PHE A 314 -20.47 -2.47 -12.09
N GLY A 315 -19.79 -3.52 -12.52
CA GLY A 315 -20.20 -4.90 -12.30
C GLY A 315 -20.10 -5.28 -10.82
N VAL A 316 -20.71 -6.41 -10.45
CA VAL A 316 -20.61 -6.95 -9.08
C VAL A 316 -19.15 -7.16 -8.69
N GLY A 317 -18.82 -6.81 -7.44
CA GLY A 317 -17.47 -6.84 -6.91
C GLY A 317 -16.80 -5.46 -6.90
N ARG A 318 -15.49 -5.44 -6.95
CA ARG A 318 -14.69 -4.24 -6.78
C ARG A 318 -14.56 -3.43 -8.08
N GLY A 319 -15.06 -2.20 -8.04
CA GLY A 319 -14.80 -1.16 -9.05
C GLY A 319 -13.83 -0.10 -8.53
N ARG A 320 -13.19 0.66 -9.42
CA ARG A 320 -12.30 1.75 -9.02
C ARG A 320 -12.21 2.85 -10.06
N ILE A 321 -11.91 4.06 -9.57
CA ILE A 321 -11.44 5.20 -10.38
C ILE A 321 -10.02 5.51 -9.93
N ASN A 322 -9.10 5.62 -10.91
CA ASN A 322 -7.72 6.08 -10.69
C ASN A 322 -7.56 7.44 -11.37
N CYS A 323 -7.16 8.45 -10.64
CA CYS A 323 -6.87 9.78 -11.15
C CYS A 323 -5.36 10.03 -11.10
N THR A 324 -4.81 10.57 -12.18
CA THR A 324 -3.41 10.97 -12.26
C THR A 324 -3.29 12.37 -12.89
N MET A 325 -2.30 13.12 -12.45
CA MET A 325 -1.98 14.43 -12.96
C MET A 325 -0.47 14.59 -12.97
N PRO A 326 0.17 15.02 -14.07
CA PRO A 326 1.61 15.28 -14.07
C PRO A 326 1.94 16.45 -13.13
N ASP A 327 3.09 16.38 -12.45
CA ASP A 327 3.61 17.54 -11.74
C ASP A 327 4.12 18.62 -12.71
N ASN A 328 4.53 19.78 -12.19
CA ASN A 328 4.98 20.90 -13.03
C ASN A 328 6.26 20.57 -13.82
N SER A 329 7.07 19.60 -13.37
CA SER A 329 8.25 19.13 -14.09
C SER A 329 7.92 18.14 -15.21
N ALA A 330 6.70 17.61 -15.23
CA ALA A 330 6.25 16.49 -16.07
C ALA A 330 7.09 15.20 -15.91
N ARG A 331 7.85 15.08 -14.82
CA ARG A 331 8.68 13.90 -14.50
C ARG A 331 7.98 12.97 -13.53
N HIS A 332 7.13 13.52 -12.64
CA HIS A 332 6.39 12.79 -11.62
C HIS A 332 4.89 12.92 -11.88
N TYR A 333 4.11 12.02 -11.26
CA TYR A 333 2.65 12.06 -11.34
C TYR A 333 2.08 12.10 -9.94
N TYR A 334 1.13 13.01 -9.71
CA TYR A 334 0.21 12.91 -8.60
C TYR A 334 -0.74 11.76 -8.85
N TRP A 335 -1.01 10.96 -7.82
CA TRP A 335 -1.84 9.76 -7.93
C TRP A 335 -2.89 9.71 -6.83
N TYR A 336 -4.11 9.41 -7.22
CA TYR A 336 -5.23 9.15 -6.32
C TYR A 336 -6.07 8.01 -6.88
N SER A 337 -6.60 7.15 -5.99
CA SER A 337 -7.53 6.09 -6.38
C SER A 337 -8.60 5.92 -5.32
N ASN A 338 -9.85 5.72 -5.75
CA ASN A 338 -10.93 5.29 -4.88
C ASN A 338 -11.53 3.97 -5.39
N VAL A 339 -11.98 3.15 -4.44
CA VAL A 339 -12.58 1.85 -4.67
C VAL A 339 -14.02 1.85 -4.17
N TRP A 340 -14.91 1.25 -4.94
CA TRP A 340 -16.28 0.95 -4.54
C TRP A 340 -16.52 -0.55 -4.67
N ILE A 341 -17.40 -1.06 -3.82
CA ILE A 341 -17.89 -2.43 -3.88
C ILE A 341 -19.32 -2.39 -4.40
N ARG A 342 -19.58 -3.01 -5.55
CA ARG A 342 -20.95 -3.29 -5.94
C ARG A 342 -21.36 -4.60 -5.32
N SER A 343 -22.21 -4.51 -4.30
CA SER A 343 -22.75 -5.67 -3.62
C SER A 343 -23.83 -6.36 -4.48
N ALA A 344 -23.95 -7.66 -4.29
CA ALA A 344 -25.05 -8.47 -4.82
C ALA A 344 -25.47 -9.40 -3.69
N PRO A 345 -26.64 -9.17 -3.07
CA PRO A 345 -27.12 -9.99 -1.95
C PRO A 345 -27.15 -11.49 -2.27
N GLU A 346 -27.47 -11.85 -3.53
CA GLU A 346 -27.44 -13.23 -4.04
C GLU A 346 -26.03 -13.85 -4.06
N HIS A 347 -24.97 -13.05 -3.94
CA HIS A 347 -23.56 -13.46 -3.78
C HIS A 347 -23.06 -13.28 -2.35
N GLY A 348 -23.96 -13.06 -1.39
CA GLY A 348 -23.65 -12.97 0.03
C GLY A 348 -23.01 -11.65 0.48
N TYR A 349 -22.93 -10.60 -0.35
CA TYR A 349 -22.39 -9.32 0.10
C TYR A 349 -23.24 -8.69 1.22
N VAL A 350 -22.57 -8.08 2.19
CA VAL A 350 -23.22 -7.24 3.21
C VAL A 350 -23.91 -6.04 2.55
N SER A 351 -24.95 -5.53 3.18
CA SER A 351 -25.63 -4.32 2.71
C SER A 351 -24.86 -3.05 3.09
N GLU A 352 -25.20 -1.91 2.47
CA GLU A 352 -24.65 -0.59 2.87
C GLU A 352 -24.94 -0.22 4.34
N LYS A 353 -25.93 -0.89 4.94
CA LYS A 353 -26.35 -0.63 6.33
C LYS A 353 -25.69 -1.56 7.35
N SER A 354 -24.87 -2.50 6.89
CA SER A 354 -24.18 -3.48 7.74
C SER A 354 -22.86 -2.97 8.28
#